data_0aa41bfaea69868ad16b73f07c3a2f3d
#
_entry.id   0aa41bfaea69868ad16b73f07c3a2f3d
#
_cell.length_a   1.000
_cell.length_b   1.000
_cell.length_c   1.000
_cell.angle_alpha   90.00
_cell.angle_beta   90.00
_cell.angle_gamma   90.00
#
_symmetry.space_group_name_H-M   'P 1'
#
loop_
_entity.id
_entity.type
_entity.pdbx_description
1 polymer ?
#
loop_
_entity_poly.entity_id
_entity_poly.type
_entity_poly.pdbx_seq_one_letter_code
_entity_poly.pdbx_strand_id
1 'polypeptide(L)'
;MNNLKFLVLEGDGIGPEITKASIEVLKASLDKFNLKVDLLYEEIGFVSLKKYKTTFRSEILKIAEECDGIILGTCSHNDYPAVNEGGLNPSGVIRKYFDLYANVRPAKNRLGTSTRFPMGIDCIVMRENTEGFYSDRNMYLGVGELMPTKDVAISIRNITRKGSTRIAEIGFQYAQERRKKLVAIHKANVLRYSDGLFLECVREVAKKYPDVEYKEQIVDSMSALLIRDPSVFDVILATNLFGDNLSDAASEIAGGLGLAESINASDKYCIAQAQHGSAPDIAGKNIANPVSMIGSVAMLLDWLGKKNNNNELKKISQMIEDAIDKTIINPDTRTTDIGGKLSTTEFTKKLIENL
;
A
#
# COMPACT_ATOMS: atom_id res chain seq x y z
N MET A 1 -20.84 12.65 16.34
CA MET A 1 -19.47 12.40 15.81
C MET A 1 -19.21 13.45 14.74
N ASN A 2 -18.01 14.01 14.67
CA ASN A 2 -17.65 14.87 13.54
C ASN A 2 -17.67 14.03 12.27
N ASN A 3 -18.07 14.61 11.13
CA ASN A 3 -17.97 13.94 9.82
C ASN A 3 -16.53 13.52 9.57
N LEU A 4 -16.33 12.35 8.97
CA LEU A 4 -15.02 11.97 8.44
C LEU A 4 -14.63 12.94 7.32
N LYS A 5 -13.36 13.32 7.24
CA LYS A 5 -12.85 14.23 6.22
C LYS A 5 -11.69 13.57 5.49
N PHE A 6 -11.83 13.33 4.19
CA PHE A 6 -10.77 12.72 3.38
C PHE A 6 -10.34 13.64 2.25
N LEU A 7 -9.03 13.71 2.03
CA LEU A 7 -8.45 14.30 0.82
C LEU A 7 -8.41 13.23 -0.28
N VAL A 8 -8.96 13.54 -1.43
CA VAL A 8 -9.01 12.68 -2.62
C VAL A 8 -8.09 13.23 -3.69
N LEU A 9 -7.13 12.41 -4.12
CA LEU A 9 -6.13 12.71 -5.13
C LEU A 9 -6.24 11.64 -6.22
N GLU A 10 -6.94 11.90 -7.30
CA GLU A 10 -7.30 10.87 -8.29
C GLU A 10 -6.09 10.35 -9.09
N GLY A 11 -5.09 11.20 -9.35
CA GLY A 11 -3.86 10.82 -10.05
C GLY A 11 -4.02 10.63 -11.55
N ASP A 12 -3.28 9.65 -12.10
CA ASP A 12 -3.14 9.43 -13.54
C ASP A 12 -3.63 8.05 -13.98
N GLY A 13 -3.78 7.88 -15.29
CA GLY A 13 -4.13 6.60 -15.90
C GLY A 13 -5.49 6.10 -15.44
N ILE A 14 -5.52 4.89 -14.85
CA ILE A 14 -6.74 4.30 -14.27
C ILE A 14 -7.13 4.92 -12.92
N GLY A 15 -6.27 5.78 -12.34
CA GLY A 15 -6.50 6.41 -11.04
C GLY A 15 -7.87 7.03 -10.86
N PRO A 16 -8.35 7.91 -11.79
CA PRO A 16 -9.67 8.51 -11.68
C PRO A 16 -10.82 7.51 -11.62
N GLU A 17 -10.80 6.45 -12.45
CA GLU A 17 -11.89 5.49 -12.49
C GLU A 17 -11.94 4.57 -11.26
N ILE A 18 -10.78 4.08 -10.78
CA ILE A 18 -10.74 3.23 -9.57
C ILE A 18 -10.98 4.02 -8.28
N THR A 19 -10.54 5.28 -8.23
CA THR A 19 -10.81 6.18 -7.09
C THR A 19 -12.29 6.50 -7.02
N LYS A 20 -12.92 6.83 -8.14
CA LYS A 20 -14.37 7.03 -8.20
C LYS A 20 -15.14 5.82 -7.69
N ALA A 21 -14.78 4.62 -8.16
CA ALA A 21 -15.38 3.36 -7.72
C ALA A 21 -15.25 3.16 -6.20
N SER A 22 -14.06 3.41 -5.65
CA SER A 22 -13.82 3.29 -4.21
C SER A 22 -14.61 4.29 -3.37
N ILE A 23 -14.80 5.52 -3.87
CA ILE A 23 -15.61 6.55 -3.22
C ILE A 23 -17.10 6.19 -3.24
N GLU A 24 -17.62 5.59 -4.32
CA GLU A 24 -19.00 5.13 -4.39
C GLU A 24 -19.25 4.03 -3.34
N VAL A 25 -18.35 3.06 -3.22
CA VAL A 25 -18.42 2.01 -2.19
C VAL A 25 -18.30 2.59 -0.78
N LEU A 26 -17.35 3.50 -0.55
CA LEU A 26 -17.18 4.18 0.74
C LEU A 26 -18.46 4.87 1.19
N LYS A 27 -19.08 5.68 0.32
CA LYS A 27 -20.33 6.39 0.63
C LYS A 27 -21.45 5.42 0.96
N ALA A 28 -21.68 4.42 0.10
CA ALA A 28 -22.72 3.41 0.32
C ALA A 28 -22.52 2.64 1.63
N SER A 29 -21.27 2.36 2.00
CA SER A 29 -20.93 1.68 3.25
C SER A 29 -21.17 2.56 4.48
N LEU A 30 -20.79 3.83 4.43
CA LEU A 30 -21.01 4.80 5.52
C LEU A 30 -22.50 5.09 5.73
N ASP A 31 -23.27 5.21 4.65
CA ASP A 31 -24.72 5.45 4.71
C ASP A 31 -25.46 4.37 5.51
N LYS A 32 -25.03 3.11 5.46
CA LYS A 32 -25.60 2.00 6.27
C LYS A 32 -25.41 2.18 7.77
N PHE A 33 -24.46 2.98 8.18
CA PHE A 33 -24.18 3.32 9.59
C PHE A 33 -24.58 4.76 9.95
N ASN A 34 -25.31 5.46 9.05
CA ASN A 34 -25.68 6.87 9.19
C ASN A 34 -24.47 7.79 9.45
N LEU A 35 -23.30 7.43 8.92
CA LEU A 35 -22.08 8.23 8.97
C LEU A 35 -21.96 9.06 7.69
N LYS A 36 -21.37 10.26 7.82
CA LYS A 36 -21.12 11.15 6.68
C LYS A 36 -19.62 11.34 6.48
N VAL A 37 -19.24 11.65 5.24
CA VAL A 37 -17.88 11.96 4.85
C VAL A 37 -17.84 13.24 4.02
N ASP A 38 -16.91 14.12 4.37
CA ASP A 38 -16.54 15.28 3.59
C ASP A 38 -15.34 14.93 2.71
N LEU A 39 -15.48 15.08 1.41
CA LEU A 39 -14.45 14.76 0.44
C LEU A 39 -13.90 16.03 -0.18
N LEU A 40 -12.61 16.27 0.02
CA LEU A 40 -11.87 17.35 -0.60
C LEU A 40 -11.10 16.81 -1.79
N TYR A 41 -11.25 17.40 -2.95
CA TYR A 41 -10.57 16.97 -4.18
C TYR A 41 -9.48 17.97 -4.56
N GLU A 42 -8.29 17.43 -4.83
CA GLU A 42 -7.16 18.21 -5.35
C GLU A 42 -6.51 17.51 -6.54
N GLU A 43 -6.07 18.31 -7.50
CA GLU A 43 -5.45 17.81 -8.73
C GLU A 43 -3.96 17.51 -8.51
N ILE A 44 -3.53 16.32 -8.93
CA ILE A 44 -2.12 15.87 -8.96
C ILE A 44 -1.81 15.26 -10.34
N GLY A 45 -0.56 14.88 -10.56
CA GLY A 45 -0.13 14.20 -11.78
C GLY A 45 -0.15 15.11 -13.01
N PHE A 46 -0.44 14.53 -14.17
CA PHE A 46 -0.43 15.26 -15.44
C PHE A 46 -1.49 16.37 -15.52
N VAL A 47 -2.63 16.22 -14.87
CA VAL A 47 -3.66 17.26 -14.80
C VAL A 47 -3.11 18.50 -14.09
N SER A 48 -2.47 18.31 -12.94
CA SER A 48 -1.81 19.38 -12.19
C SER A 48 -0.64 19.98 -12.97
N LEU A 49 0.19 19.14 -13.62
CA LEU A 49 1.31 19.61 -14.44
C LEU A 49 0.86 20.54 -15.57
N LYS A 50 -0.20 20.17 -16.28
CA LYS A 50 -0.77 20.99 -17.35
C LYS A 50 -1.26 22.36 -16.85
N LYS A 51 -1.91 22.38 -15.70
CA LYS A 51 -2.58 23.57 -15.13
C LYS A 51 -1.63 24.46 -14.33
N TYR A 52 -0.78 23.86 -13.50
CA TYR A 52 0.04 24.54 -12.49
C TYR A 52 1.55 24.43 -12.72
N LYS A 53 1.97 23.76 -13.80
CA LYS A 53 3.39 23.49 -14.12
C LYS A 53 4.13 22.66 -13.09
N THR A 54 3.39 21.90 -12.28
CA THR A 54 3.94 20.92 -11.35
C THR A 54 2.96 19.74 -11.18
N THR A 55 3.47 18.53 -11.03
CA THR A 55 2.66 17.34 -10.77
C THR A 55 2.11 17.29 -9.35
N PHE A 56 2.66 18.12 -8.45
CA PHE A 56 2.22 18.21 -7.05
C PHE A 56 2.45 19.60 -6.48
N ARG A 57 1.40 20.25 -6.00
CA ARG A 57 1.45 21.55 -5.34
C ARG A 57 1.66 21.40 -3.82
N SER A 58 2.56 22.17 -3.25
CA SER A 58 2.89 22.10 -1.81
C SER A 58 1.70 22.42 -0.89
N GLU A 59 0.74 23.24 -1.35
CA GLU A 59 -0.47 23.61 -0.61
C GLU A 59 -1.34 22.39 -0.26
N ILE A 60 -1.29 21.33 -1.08
CA ILE A 60 -2.01 20.07 -0.86
C ILE A 60 -1.62 19.43 0.48
N LEU A 61 -0.36 19.58 0.90
CA LEU A 61 0.11 19.05 2.18
C LEU A 61 -0.62 19.67 3.37
N LYS A 62 -0.87 20.98 3.33
CA LYS A 62 -1.62 21.69 4.39
C LYS A 62 -3.09 21.26 4.44
N ILE A 63 -3.70 21.05 3.27
CA ILE A 63 -5.07 20.50 3.20
C ILE A 63 -5.11 19.09 3.79
N ALA A 64 -4.10 18.27 3.49
CA ALA A 64 -4.00 16.91 3.99
C ALA A 64 -3.82 16.86 5.53
N GLU A 65 -3.13 17.83 6.14
CA GLU A 65 -2.99 17.93 7.62
C GLU A 65 -4.33 18.06 8.35
N GLU A 66 -5.33 18.64 7.69
CA GLU A 66 -6.67 18.86 8.23
C GLU A 66 -7.64 17.70 7.96
N CYS A 67 -7.17 16.64 7.28
CA CYS A 67 -7.98 15.48 6.94
C CYS A 67 -7.68 14.29 7.86
N ASP A 68 -8.68 13.42 8.03
CA ASP A 68 -8.54 12.17 8.78
C ASP A 68 -7.70 11.14 8.01
N GLY A 69 -7.68 11.24 6.67
CA GLY A 69 -6.90 10.36 5.81
C GLY A 69 -6.87 10.86 4.36
N ILE A 70 -6.05 10.19 3.56
CA ILE A 70 -5.88 10.52 2.14
C ILE A 70 -6.24 9.29 1.30
N ILE A 71 -7.00 9.49 0.24
CA ILE A 71 -7.29 8.51 -0.80
C ILE A 71 -6.48 8.93 -2.02
N LEU A 72 -5.43 8.17 -2.33
CA LEU A 72 -4.48 8.47 -3.38
C LEU A 72 -4.59 7.46 -4.52
N GLY A 73 -5.07 7.91 -5.65
CA GLY A 73 -5.06 7.17 -6.90
C GLY A 73 -3.65 6.95 -7.45
N THR A 74 -3.56 6.28 -8.58
CA THR A 74 -2.28 5.91 -9.18
C THR A 74 -1.58 7.09 -9.85
N CYS A 75 -0.25 7.05 -9.90
CA CYS A 75 0.58 8.11 -10.52
C CYS A 75 1.51 7.52 -11.57
N SER A 76 1.59 8.16 -12.73
CA SER A 76 2.51 7.80 -13.83
C SER A 76 3.90 8.44 -13.63
N HIS A 77 4.50 8.29 -12.45
CA HIS A 77 5.69 9.05 -12.07
C HIS A 77 6.94 8.75 -12.93
N ASN A 78 6.99 7.62 -13.62
CA ASN A 78 8.06 7.30 -14.56
C ASN A 78 8.00 8.14 -15.84
N ASP A 79 6.82 8.68 -16.16
CA ASP A 79 6.57 9.46 -17.37
C ASP A 79 6.57 10.97 -17.09
N TYR A 80 6.79 11.37 -15.84
CA TYR A 80 6.86 12.79 -15.48
C TYR A 80 8.16 13.41 -15.97
N PRO A 81 8.15 14.72 -16.29
CA PRO A 81 9.38 15.44 -16.63
C PRO A 81 10.34 15.47 -15.43
N ALA A 82 11.54 15.99 -15.67
CA ALA A 82 12.53 16.16 -14.59
C ALA A 82 11.99 17.06 -13.46
N VAL A 83 12.52 16.87 -12.24
CA VAL A 83 12.07 17.62 -11.03
C VAL A 83 12.15 19.14 -11.22
N ASN A 84 13.21 19.64 -11.88
CA ASN A 84 13.37 21.05 -12.21
C ASN A 84 12.35 21.57 -13.25
N GLU A 85 11.64 20.68 -13.91
CA GLU A 85 10.55 20.97 -14.84
C GLU A 85 9.17 20.71 -14.23
N GLY A 86 9.12 20.47 -12.92
CA GLY A 86 7.91 20.27 -12.14
C GLY A 86 7.45 18.82 -11.99
N GLY A 87 8.23 17.83 -12.40
CA GLY A 87 7.92 16.41 -12.29
C GLY A 87 8.23 15.85 -10.90
N LEU A 88 7.38 16.12 -9.92
CA LEU A 88 7.46 15.55 -8.58
C LEU A 88 6.67 14.22 -8.51
N ASN A 89 7.16 13.25 -7.75
CA ASN A 89 6.38 12.05 -7.44
C ASN A 89 5.41 12.34 -6.28
N PRO A 90 4.08 12.48 -6.49
CA PRO A 90 3.13 12.83 -5.45
C PRO A 90 3.17 11.88 -4.25
N SER A 91 3.22 10.57 -4.51
CA SER A 91 3.31 9.55 -3.46
C SER A 91 4.60 9.70 -2.64
N GLY A 92 5.74 9.94 -3.30
CA GLY A 92 7.03 10.16 -2.62
C GLY A 92 7.03 11.42 -1.75
N VAL A 93 6.48 12.54 -2.25
CA VAL A 93 6.37 13.79 -1.50
C VAL A 93 5.53 13.61 -0.24
N ILE A 94 4.35 13.00 -0.37
CA ILE A 94 3.42 12.79 0.75
C ILE A 94 4.04 11.82 1.78
N ARG A 95 4.64 10.71 1.35
CA ARG A 95 5.31 9.74 2.24
C ARG A 95 6.42 10.38 3.06
N LYS A 96 7.22 11.26 2.42
CA LYS A 96 8.28 12.00 3.10
C LYS A 96 7.73 13.01 4.11
N TYR A 97 6.74 13.81 3.69
CA TYR A 97 6.20 14.90 4.51
C TYR A 97 5.54 14.39 5.80
N PHE A 98 4.71 13.35 5.70
CA PHE A 98 3.99 12.77 6.83
C PHE A 98 4.74 11.64 7.53
N ASP A 99 6.00 11.39 7.18
CA ASP A 99 6.86 10.31 7.70
C ASP A 99 6.13 8.95 7.72
N LEU A 100 5.51 8.59 6.57
CA LEU A 100 4.71 7.37 6.44
C LEU A 100 5.62 6.14 6.34
N TYR A 101 6.17 5.73 7.47
CA TYR A 101 7.23 4.73 7.55
C TYR A 101 6.78 3.28 7.34
N ALA A 102 5.48 3.01 7.50
CA ALA A 102 4.94 1.67 7.35
C ALA A 102 4.06 1.58 6.10
N ASN A 103 4.49 0.80 5.11
CA ASN A 103 3.64 0.39 4.01
C ASN A 103 3.14 -1.02 4.27
N VAL A 104 1.85 -1.15 4.53
CA VAL A 104 1.17 -2.40 4.87
C VAL A 104 0.52 -2.96 3.61
N ARG A 105 0.95 -4.14 3.20
CA ARG A 105 0.53 -4.78 1.94
C ARG A 105 0.05 -6.22 2.19
N PRO A 106 -1.24 -6.44 2.42
CA PRO A 106 -1.80 -7.78 2.50
C PRO A 106 -1.73 -8.50 1.16
N ALA A 107 -1.51 -9.80 1.20
CA ALA A 107 -1.65 -10.71 0.07
C ALA A 107 -2.44 -11.92 0.52
N LYS A 108 -3.70 -11.99 0.08
CA LYS A 108 -4.66 -13.02 0.48
C LYS A 108 -5.36 -13.59 -0.74
N ASN A 109 -5.38 -14.91 -0.87
CA ASN A 109 -6.23 -15.54 -1.87
C ASN A 109 -7.70 -15.29 -1.53
N ARG A 110 -8.41 -14.71 -2.48
CA ARG A 110 -9.86 -14.55 -2.38
C ARG A 110 -10.57 -15.76 -2.98
N LEU A 111 -11.63 -16.21 -2.31
CA LEU A 111 -12.39 -17.36 -2.77
C LEU A 111 -12.94 -17.10 -4.19
N GLY A 112 -12.72 -18.09 -5.06
CA GLY A 112 -13.18 -18.01 -6.45
C GLY A 112 -12.13 -17.47 -7.42
N THR A 113 -11.06 -16.78 -6.99
CA THR A 113 -9.98 -16.42 -7.91
C THR A 113 -9.13 -17.63 -8.26
N SER A 114 -8.72 -17.73 -9.52
CA SER A 114 -7.79 -18.78 -9.92
C SER A 114 -6.38 -18.44 -9.38
N THR A 115 -5.86 -19.27 -8.51
CA THR A 115 -4.45 -19.22 -8.13
C THR A 115 -3.69 -20.40 -8.74
N ARG A 116 -2.45 -20.16 -9.14
CA ARG A 116 -1.52 -21.24 -9.54
C ARG A 116 -0.98 -22.02 -8.33
N PHE A 117 -1.26 -21.55 -7.12
CA PHE A 117 -0.75 -22.05 -5.87
C PHE A 117 -1.90 -22.66 -5.04
N PRO A 118 -2.12 -23.98 -5.11
CA PRO A 118 -3.24 -24.62 -4.42
C PRO A 118 -3.17 -24.53 -2.90
N MET A 119 -1.98 -24.30 -2.34
CA MET A 119 -1.78 -24.10 -0.89
C MET A 119 -2.34 -22.77 -0.38
N GLY A 120 -2.60 -21.82 -1.28
CA GLY A 120 -3.07 -20.49 -0.91
C GLY A 120 -2.02 -19.61 -0.23
N ILE A 121 -2.31 -18.32 -0.12
CA ILE A 121 -1.54 -17.35 0.63
C ILE A 121 -2.48 -16.49 1.48
N ASP A 122 -2.08 -16.18 2.69
CA ASP A 122 -2.67 -15.16 3.55
C ASP A 122 -1.56 -14.56 4.40
N CYS A 123 -0.87 -13.56 3.89
CA CYS A 123 0.20 -12.89 4.60
C CYS A 123 0.09 -11.37 4.49
N ILE A 124 0.87 -10.67 5.30
CA ILE A 124 1.07 -9.22 5.19
C ILE A 124 2.55 -8.98 4.97
N VAL A 125 2.89 -8.27 3.90
CA VAL A 125 4.23 -7.70 3.73
C VAL A 125 4.27 -6.35 4.41
N MET A 126 5.03 -6.27 5.48
CA MET A 126 5.30 -5.06 6.24
C MET A 126 6.58 -4.42 5.71
N ARG A 127 6.43 -3.42 4.84
CA ARG A 127 7.53 -2.74 4.15
C ARG A 127 7.90 -1.46 4.87
N GLU A 128 9.17 -1.31 5.28
CA GLU A 128 9.72 0.01 5.61
C GLU A 128 9.63 0.91 4.37
N ASN A 129 9.27 2.18 4.53
CA ASN A 129 8.80 3.00 3.42
C ASN A 129 9.53 4.34 3.23
N THR A 130 10.51 4.65 4.08
CA THR A 130 11.13 5.99 4.13
C THR A 130 12.64 5.99 3.95
N GLU A 131 13.30 4.84 3.92
CA GLU A 131 14.75 4.72 3.81
C GLU A 131 15.17 3.63 2.80
N GLY A 132 16.36 3.10 2.91
CA GLY A 132 16.92 2.10 1.99
C GLY A 132 17.57 2.74 0.77
N PHE A 133 17.38 2.19 -0.41
CA PHE A 133 17.78 2.80 -1.68
C PHE A 133 16.91 4.01 -2.07
N TYR A 134 15.84 4.27 -1.34
CA TYR A 134 15.00 5.46 -1.43
C TYR A 134 15.47 6.53 -0.41
N SER A 135 16.78 6.60 -0.19
CA SER A 135 17.42 7.45 0.84
C SER A 135 17.25 8.95 0.59
N ASP A 136 16.94 9.37 -0.65
CA ASP A 136 16.54 10.73 -0.98
C ASP A 136 15.39 11.24 -0.11
N ARG A 137 14.56 10.34 0.41
CA ARG A 137 13.40 10.68 1.25
C ARG A 137 13.79 11.15 2.65
N ASN A 138 14.93 10.73 3.17
CA ASN A 138 15.41 11.09 4.51
C ASN A 138 16.79 11.77 4.54
N MET A 139 17.30 12.18 3.37
CA MET A 139 18.53 13.00 3.32
C MET A 139 18.21 14.49 3.46
N TYR A 140 19.02 15.20 4.24
CA TYR A 140 18.91 16.65 4.35
C TYR A 140 19.30 17.35 3.06
N LEU A 141 20.42 16.93 2.46
CA LEU A 141 20.92 17.40 1.16
C LEU A 141 21.28 16.21 0.28
N GLY A 142 21.04 16.34 -1.03
CA GLY A 142 21.36 15.33 -2.02
C GLY A 142 20.20 14.40 -2.33
N VAL A 143 20.43 13.49 -3.27
CA VAL A 143 19.40 12.65 -3.89
C VAL A 143 19.63 11.14 -3.70
N GLY A 144 20.60 10.74 -2.89
CA GLY A 144 20.89 9.33 -2.66
C GLY A 144 21.57 8.59 -3.81
N GLU A 145 21.76 9.24 -4.96
CA GLU A 145 22.50 8.75 -6.10
C GLU A 145 23.46 9.81 -6.63
N LEU A 146 24.59 9.38 -7.19
CA LEU A 146 25.56 10.26 -7.83
C LEU A 146 26.31 9.53 -8.96
N MET A 147 26.74 10.28 -9.97
CA MET A 147 27.61 9.81 -11.03
C MET A 147 28.97 10.53 -10.93
N PRO A 148 29.97 9.94 -10.27
CA PRO A 148 31.32 10.54 -10.19
C PRO A 148 31.98 10.70 -11.57
N THR A 149 31.68 9.81 -12.49
CA THR A 149 32.06 9.88 -13.91
C THR A 149 30.89 9.40 -14.76
N LYS A 150 30.97 9.65 -16.09
CA LYS A 150 29.92 9.15 -17.01
C LYS A 150 29.78 7.61 -17.06
N ASP A 151 30.79 6.91 -16.56
CA ASP A 151 30.85 5.44 -16.61
C ASP A 151 30.68 4.80 -15.21
N VAL A 152 30.44 5.62 -14.14
CA VAL A 152 30.30 5.15 -12.76
C VAL A 152 29.09 5.80 -12.09
N ALA A 153 28.14 4.98 -11.66
CA ALA A 153 27.01 5.40 -10.84
C ALA A 153 27.08 4.74 -9.45
N ILE A 154 26.75 5.50 -8.41
CA ILE A 154 26.74 5.04 -7.01
C ILE A 154 25.37 5.35 -6.41
N SER A 155 24.73 4.33 -5.83
CA SER A 155 23.51 4.48 -5.02
C SER A 155 23.80 4.25 -3.56
N ILE A 156 23.29 5.15 -2.71
CA ILE A 156 23.42 5.08 -1.26
C ILE A 156 22.22 4.36 -0.68
N ARG A 157 22.46 3.26 0.05
CA ARG A 157 21.45 2.59 0.85
C ARG A 157 21.56 3.03 2.30
N ASN A 158 20.55 3.75 2.79
CA ASN A 158 20.50 4.26 4.16
C ASN A 158 19.56 3.42 5.01
N ILE A 159 20.05 2.84 6.10
CA ILE A 159 19.28 2.10 7.10
C ILE A 159 19.54 2.69 8.47
N THR A 160 18.51 3.09 9.18
CA THR A 160 18.61 3.70 10.50
C THR A 160 18.03 2.82 11.60
N ARG A 161 18.53 2.97 12.81
CA ARG A 161 17.96 2.31 13.99
C ARG A 161 16.50 2.74 14.21
N LYS A 162 16.20 4.02 14.03
CA LYS A 162 14.83 4.57 14.16
C LYS A 162 13.87 3.88 13.17
N GLY A 163 14.22 3.85 11.89
CA GLY A 163 13.38 3.23 10.84
C GLY A 163 13.18 1.74 11.07
N SER A 164 14.27 1.02 11.37
CA SER A 164 14.26 -0.41 11.62
C SER A 164 13.44 -0.81 12.87
N THR A 165 13.56 -0.04 13.96
CA THR A 165 12.82 -0.33 15.20
C THR A 165 11.32 -0.10 15.04
N ARG A 166 10.91 1.04 14.46
CA ARG A 166 9.49 1.36 14.33
C ARG A 166 8.74 0.45 13.36
N ILE A 167 9.39 0.04 12.26
CA ILE A 167 8.76 -0.92 11.36
C ILE A 167 8.68 -2.32 11.97
N ALA A 168 9.65 -2.69 12.80
CA ALA A 168 9.59 -3.94 13.55
C ALA A 168 8.44 -3.91 14.58
N GLU A 169 8.27 -2.84 15.33
CA GLU A 169 7.18 -2.69 16.30
C GLU A 169 5.81 -2.88 15.66
N ILE A 170 5.54 -2.19 14.54
CA ILE A 170 4.30 -2.38 13.79
C ILE A 170 4.18 -3.81 13.25
N GLY A 171 5.24 -4.39 12.70
CA GLY A 171 5.24 -5.77 12.22
C GLY A 171 4.87 -6.78 13.31
N PHE A 172 5.43 -6.66 14.50
CA PHE A 172 5.09 -7.54 15.62
C PHE A 172 3.68 -7.31 16.16
N GLN A 173 3.16 -6.07 16.17
CA GLN A 173 1.77 -5.78 16.52
C GLN A 173 0.80 -6.50 15.57
N TYR A 174 1.04 -6.39 14.25
CA TYR A 174 0.24 -7.12 13.27
C TYR A 174 0.35 -8.64 13.43
N ALA A 175 1.55 -9.17 13.69
CA ALA A 175 1.72 -10.60 13.92
C ALA A 175 0.93 -11.07 15.15
N GLN A 176 0.90 -10.29 16.23
CA GLN A 176 0.18 -10.61 17.46
C GLN A 176 -1.35 -10.67 17.26
N GLU A 177 -1.88 -9.82 16.37
CA GLU A 177 -3.31 -9.82 15.98
C GLU A 177 -3.67 -10.94 14.99
N ARG A 178 -2.68 -11.62 14.40
CA ARG A 178 -2.85 -12.66 13.38
C ARG A 178 -2.41 -14.03 13.88
N ARG A 179 -1.64 -14.77 13.07
CA ARG A 179 -1.20 -16.16 13.38
C ARG A 179 0.06 -16.24 14.27
N LYS A 180 0.51 -15.09 14.78
CA LYS A 180 1.67 -14.99 15.67
C LYS A 180 2.97 -15.49 15.05
N LYS A 181 3.20 -15.22 13.78
CA LYS A 181 4.43 -15.54 13.05
C LYS A 181 4.97 -14.33 12.35
N LEU A 182 6.26 -14.07 12.50
CA LEU A 182 6.95 -13.00 11.79
C LEU A 182 8.28 -13.50 11.24
N VAL A 183 8.54 -13.23 9.97
CA VAL A 183 9.83 -13.47 9.34
C VAL A 183 10.47 -12.15 8.89
N ALA A 184 11.67 -11.86 9.38
CA ALA A 184 12.45 -10.68 8.97
C ALA A 184 13.34 -11.02 7.77
N ILE A 185 13.23 -10.22 6.71
CA ILE A 185 13.92 -10.45 5.44
C ILE A 185 15.17 -9.57 5.36
N HIS A 186 16.29 -10.21 5.02
CA HIS A 186 17.59 -9.53 5.02
C HIS A 186 18.56 -10.08 3.98
N LYS A 187 19.69 -9.40 3.79
CA LYS A 187 20.88 -9.85 3.05
C LYS A 187 22.16 -9.62 3.87
N ALA A 188 22.10 -9.86 5.19
CA ALA A 188 23.19 -9.52 6.12
C ALA A 188 24.49 -10.32 5.88
N ASN A 189 24.45 -11.42 5.12
CA ASN A 189 25.65 -12.13 4.67
C ASN A 189 26.51 -11.30 3.70
N VAL A 190 25.92 -10.31 3.01
CA VAL A 190 26.58 -9.37 2.12
C VAL A 190 26.54 -7.96 2.71
N LEU A 191 25.35 -7.49 3.10
CA LEU A 191 25.10 -6.15 3.66
C LEU A 191 25.25 -6.17 5.18
N ARG A 192 26.47 -6.47 5.64
CA ARG A 192 26.75 -6.79 7.06
C ARG A 192 26.39 -5.66 8.03
N TYR A 193 26.61 -4.40 7.64
CA TYR A 193 26.32 -3.26 8.51
C TYR A 193 24.86 -2.83 8.42
N SER A 194 24.34 -2.59 7.22
CA SER A 194 22.99 -2.07 7.06
C SER A 194 21.91 -3.10 7.44
N ASP A 195 21.98 -4.33 6.90
CA ASP A 195 21.05 -5.37 7.28
C ASP A 195 21.35 -5.99 8.65
N GLY A 196 22.63 -5.96 9.07
CA GLY A 196 23.00 -6.28 10.45
C GLY A 196 22.34 -5.37 11.46
N LEU A 197 22.33 -4.05 11.22
CA LEU A 197 21.61 -3.07 12.06
C LEU A 197 20.11 -3.30 12.06
N PHE A 198 19.51 -3.57 10.90
CA PHE A 198 18.10 -3.92 10.79
C PHE A 198 17.75 -5.14 11.65
N LEU A 199 18.48 -6.24 11.50
CA LEU A 199 18.26 -7.46 12.29
C LEU A 199 18.48 -7.24 13.80
N GLU A 200 19.49 -6.47 14.20
CA GLU A 200 19.71 -6.10 15.60
C GLU A 200 18.48 -5.45 16.21
N CYS A 201 17.92 -4.44 15.51
CA CYS A 201 16.70 -3.75 15.96
C CYS A 201 15.50 -4.68 16.02
N VAL A 202 15.31 -5.53 15.00
CA VAL A 202 14.18 -6.48 14.97
C VAL A 202 14.29 -7.49 16.12
N ARG A 203 15.48 -8.03 16.41
CA ARG A 203 15.73 -8.94 17.53
C ARG A 203 15.43 -8.30 18.88
N GLU A 204 15.74 -7.01 19.04
CA GLU A 204 15.44 -6.27 20.27
C GLU A 204 13.93 -6.08 20.46
N VAL A 205 13.20 -5.76 19.39
CA VAL A 205 11.74 -5.65 19.43
C VAL A 205 11.10 -7.02 19.70
N ALA A 206 11.60 -8.09 19.08
CA ALA A 206 11.10 -9.45 19.28
C ALA A 206 11.04 -9.88 20.76
N LYS A 207 11.97 -9.40 21.60
CA LYS A 207 11.97 -9.67 23.04
C LYS A 207 10.72 -9.17 23.78
N LYS A 208 10.04 -8.16 23.21
CA LYS A 208 8.79 -7.61 23.76
C LYS A 208 7.55 -8.46 23.39
N TYR A 209 7.69 -9.39 22.44
CA TYR A 209 6.62 -10.21 21.87
C TYR A 209 6.93 -11.71 21.95
N PRO A 210 7.09 -12.27 23.16
CA PRO A 210 7.54 -13.67 23.34
C PRO A 210 6.59 -14.71 22.77
N ASP A 211 5.32 -14.35 22.53
CA ASP A 211 4.30 -15.25 21.94
C ASP A 211 4.37 -15.29 20.41
N VAL A 212 5.17 -14.43 19.76
CA VAL A 212 5.30 -14.41 18.30
C VAL A 212 6.49 -15.25 17.88
N GLU A 213 6.26 -16.26 17.04
CA GLU A 213 7.31 -17.04 16.40
C GLU A 213 8.11 -16.14 15.45
N TYR A 214 9.35 -15.81 15.84
CA TYR A 214 10.25 -14.96 15.07
C TYR A 214 11.27 -15.80 14.30
N LYS A 215 11.40 -15.51 12.99
CA LYS A 215 12.42 -16.10 12.11
C LYS A 215 13.11 -15.03 11.28
N GLU A 216 14.30 -15.35 10.80
CA GLU A 216 15.08 -14.53 9.87
C GLU A 216 15.29 -15.32 8.58
N GLN A 217 15.18 -14.63 7.43
CA GLN A 217 15.31 -15.28 6.14
C GLN A 217 16.09 -14.40 5.16
N ILE A 218 17.07 -14.97 4.48
CA ILE A 218 17.78 -14.29 3.39
C ILE A 218 16.82 -14.09 2.21
N VAL A 219 16.81 -12.90 1.62
CA VAL A 219 15.85 -12.48 0.58
C VAL A 219 15.82 -13.44 -0.63
N ASP A 220 16.97 -13.98 -1.06
CA ASP A 220 17.04 -14.90 -2.19
C ASP A 220 16.24 -16.19 -1.91
N SER A 221 16.47 -16.79 -0.75
CA SER A 221 15.73 -17.99 -0.34
C SER A 221 14.27 -17.67 0.01
N MET A 222 13.99 -16.46 0.51
CA MET A 222 12.59 -16.03 0.73
C MET A 222 11.80 -16.02 -0.57
N SER A 223 12.37 -15.51 -1.65
CA SER A 223 11.72 -15.49 -2.97
C SER A 223 11.37 -16.91 -3.45
N ALA A 224 12.29 -17.87 -3.24
CA ALA A 224 12.04 -19.27 -3.59
C ALA A 224 11.01 -19.95 -2.68
N LEU A 225 11.04 -19.67 -1.36
CA LEU A 225 10.12 -20.22 -0.40
C LEU A 225 8.70 -19.68 -0.58
N LEU A 226 8.55 -18.40 -0.94
CA LEU A 226 7.27 -17.80 -1.23
C LEU A 226 6.57 -18.48 -2.43
N ILE A 227 7.34 -18.90 -3.44
CA ILE A 227 6.82 -19.68 -4.57
C ILE A 227 6.54 -21.14 -4.17
N ARG A 228 7.41 -21.73 -3.33
CA ARG A 228 7.29 -23.15 -2.95
C ARG A 228 6.09 -23.43 -2.05
N ASP A 229 5.92 -22.63 -1.01
CA ASP A 229 4.83 -22.77 -0.04
C ASP A 229 4.53 -21.41 0.63
N PRO A 230 3.70 -20.58 0.00
CA PRO A 230 3.33 -19.28 0.54
C PRO A 230 2.48 -19.35 1.81
N SER A 231 1.81 -20.49 2.08
CA SER A 231 0.86 -20.65 3.19
C SER A 231 1.49 -20.56 4.58
N VAL A 232 2.79 -20.82 4.68
CA VAL A 232 3.53 -20.82 5.95
C VAL A 232 3.83 -19.42 6.49
N PHE A 233 3.75 -18.40 5.64
CA PHE A 233 4.08 -17.01 5.99
C PHE A 233 2.86 -16.26 6.50
N ASP A 234 3.04 -15.48 7.58
CA ASP A 234 2.00 -14.64 8.19
C ASP A 234 2.38 -13.15 8.05
N VAL A 235 3.40 -12.69 8.76
CA VAL A 235 3.94 -11.34 8.60
C VAL A 235 5.37 -11.43 8.06
N ILE A 236 5.59 -10.82 6.89
CA ILE A 236 6.88 -10.70 6.22
C ILE A 236 7.38 -9.28 6.43
N LEU A 237 8.36 -9.11 7.32
CA LEU A 237 8.94 -7.81 7.66
C LEU A 237 10.17 -7.56 6.81
N ALA A 238 10.20 -6.44 6.09
CA ALA A 238 11.30 -6.15 5.17
C ALA A 238 11.68 -4.66 5.11
N THR A 239 12.94 -4.40 4.77
CA THR A 239 13.40 -3.08 4.35
C THR A 239 12.76 -2.68 3.03
N ASN A 240 12.84 -1.41 2.67
CA ASN A 240 12.05 -0.79 1.59
C ASN A 240 12.09 -1.57 0.27
N LEU A 241 13.25 -1.77 -0.34
CA LEU A 241 13.37 -2.44 -1.65
C LEU A 241 12.95 -3.91 -1.60
N PHE A 242 13.35 -4.65 -0.55
CA PHE A 242 12.98 -6.05 -0.43
C PHE A 242 11.47 -6.21 -0.19
N GLY A 243 10.88 -5.32 0.60
CA GLY A 243 9.44 -5.30 0.83
C GLY A 243 8.64 -4.99 -0.42
N ASP A 244 9.15 -4.09 -1.29
CA ASP A 244 8.53 -3.78 -2.57
C ASP A 244 8.45 -5.03 -3.47
N ASN A 245 9.60 -5.64 -3.73
CA ASN A 245 9.66 -6.79 -4.62
C ASN A 245 8.87 -8.00 -4.09
N LEU A 246 8.97 -8.28 -2.78
CA LEU A 246 8.28 -9.43 -2.18
C LEU A 246 6.76 -9.22 -2.11
N SER A 247 6.29 -8.00 -1.92
CA SER A 247 4.85 -7.73 -1.89
C SER A 247 4.22 -7.88 -3.27
N ASP A 248 4.89 -7.45 -4.35
CA ASP A 248 4.39 -7.63 -5.70
C ASP A 248 4.33 -9.13 -6.06
N ALA A 249 5.37 -9.89 -5.70
CA ALA A 249 5.36 -11.35 -5.87
C ALA A 249 4.25 -12.03 -5.05
N ALA A 250 4.04 -11.61 -3.80
CA ALA A 250 2.99 -12.15 -2.95
C ALA A 250 1.59 -11.84 -3.50
N SER A 251 1.39 -10.62 -4.02
CA SER A 251 0.13 -10.21 -4.63
C SER A 251 -0.18 -10.98 -5.91
N GLU A 252 0.83 -11.26 -6.72
CA GLU A 252 0.66 -12.09 -7.92
C GLU A 252 0.31 -13.54 -7.57
N ILE A 253 0.91 -14.10 -6.51
CA ILE A 253 0.56 -15.40 -5.96
C ILE A 253 -0.89 -15.40 -5.43
N ALA A 254 -1.33 -14.30 -4.84
CA ALA A 254 -2.67 -14.15 -4.28
C ALA A 254 -3.78 -14.04 -5.34
N GLY A 255 -3.45 -13.74 -6.60
CA GLY A 255 -4.43 -13.66 -7.69
C GLY A 255 -4.26 -12.43 -8.59
N GLY A 256 -3.24 -11.60 -8.35
CA GLY A 256 -2.86 -10.50 -9.21
C GLY A 256 -2.89 -9.13 -8.52
N LEU A 257 -2.15 -8.19 -9.12
CA LEU A 257 -2.00 -6.83 -8.59
C LEU A 257 -3.32 -6.04 -8.51
N GLY A 258 -4.31 -6.34 -9.36
CA GLY A 258 -5.64 -5.72 -9.31
C GLY A 258 -6.41 -6.00 -8.01
N LEU A 259 -5.97 -7.01 -7.24
CA LEU A 259 -6.54 -7.37 -5.93
C LEU A 259 -5.70 -6.90 -4.75
N ALA A 260 -4.56 -6.25 -5.00
CA ALA A 260 -3.56 -5.92 -3.99
C ALA A 260 -3.83 -4.56 -3.36
N GLU A 261 -4.47 -4.57 -2.22
CA GLU A 261 -4.68 -3.40 -1.39
C GLU A 261 -3.41 -2.95 -0.66
N SER A 262 -3.32 -1.68 -0.31
CA SER A 262 -2.26 -1.17 0.56
C SER A 262 -2.60 0.14 1.27
N ILE A 263 -1.96 0.36 2.42
CA ILE A 263 -1.90 1.66 3.07
C ILE A 263 -0.46 2.06 3.33
N ASN A 264 -0.22 3.37 3.36
CA ASN A 264 1.02 3.95 3.87
C ASN A 264 0.68 4.70 5.16
N ALA A 265 1.28 4.34 6.26
CA ALA A 265 0.92 4.86 7.57
C ALA A 265 2.12 5.35 8.39
N SER A 266 1.85 6.32 9.23
CA SER A 266 2.64 6.69 10.40
C SER A 266 1.76 6.58 11.64
N ASP A 267 2.25 6.99 12.80
CA ASP A 267 1.43 7.00 14.02
C ASP A 267 0.23 7.95 13.91
N LYS A 268 0.34 8.98 13.08
CA LYS A 268 -0.63 10.07 12.99
C LYS A 268 -1.42 10.10 11.68
N TYR A 269 -0.83 9.72 10.56
CA TYR A 269 -1.40 9.85 9.22
C TYR A 269 -1.46 8.53 8.49
N CYS A 270 -2.48 8.36 7.65
CA CYS A 270 -2.62 7.17 6.80
C CYS A 270 -3.17 7.53 5.42
N ILE A 271 -2.65 6.84 4.41
CA ILE A 271 -3.06 6.97 3.01
C ILE A 271 -3.50 5.62 2.49
N ALA A 272 -4.71 5.56 1.93
CA ALA A 272 -5.14 4.46 1.07
C ALA A 272 -4.55 4.64 -0.33
N GLN A 273 -3.83 3.66 -0.83
CA GLN A 273 -3.24 3.69 -2.16
C GLN A 273 -3.18 2.28 -2.73
N ALA A 274 -3.71 2.08 -3.95
CA ALA A 274 -3.56 0.83 -4.67
C ALA A 274 -2.08 0.47 -4.85
N GLN A 275 -1.74 -0.82 -4.77
CA GLN A 275 -0.35 -1.27 -4.90
C GLN A 275 0.17 -1.15 -6.33
N HIS A 276 -0.71 -1.35 -7.33
CA HIS A 276 -0.36 -1.30 -8.76
C HIS A 276 -0.15 0.13 -9.29
N GLY A 277 0.42 0.22 -10.49
CA GLY A 277 0.66 1.46 -11.21
C GLY A 277 -0.58 2.02 -11.94
N SER A 278 -0.34 3.00 -12.80
CA SER A 278 -1.38 3.78 -13.49
C SER A 278 -2.00 3.14 -14.73
N ALA A 279 -1.42 2.04 -15.25
CA ALA A 279 -1.90 1.28 -16.41
C ALA A 279 -2.48 2.18 -17.53
N PRO A 280 -1.67 3.06 -18.15
CA PRO A 280 -2.15 4.06 -19.10
C PRO A 280 -2.76 3.46 -20.37
N ASP A 281 -2.41 2.24 -20.70
CA ASP A 281 -2.95 1.47 -21.83
C ASP A 281 -4.42 1.13 -21.72
N ILE A 282 -4.96 1.01 -20.50
CA ILE A 282 -6.39 0.74 -20.24
C ILE A 282 -7.15 1.92 -19.65
N ALA A 283 -6.50 3.05 -19.42
CA ALA A 283 -7.09 4.25 -18.85
C ALA A 283 -8.32 4.74 -19.65
N GLY A 284 -9.41 5.06 -18.96
CA GLY A 284 -10.65 5.56 -19.56
C GLY A 284 -11.49 4.51 -20.31
N LYS A 285 -11.05 3.23 -20.33
CA LYS A 285 -11.81 2.15 -20.99
C LYS A 285 -12.87 1.51 -20.08
N ASN A 286 -12.95 1.90 -18.83
CA ASN A 286 -13.89 1.35 -17.83
C ASN A 286 -13.74 -0.18 -17.64
N ILE A 287 -12.51 -0.70 -17.70
CA ILE A 287 -12.20 -2.13 -17.54
C ILE A 287 -11.22 -2.42 -16.40
N ALA A 288 -10.69 -1.39 -15.76
CA ALA A 288 -9.79 -1.54 -14.63
C ALA A 288 -10.49 -2.19 -13.42
N ASN A 289 -9.80 -3.11 -12.76
CA ASN A 289 -10.30 -3.72 -11.52
C ASN A 289 -10.17 -2.71 -10.35
N PRO A 290 -11.27 -2.31 -9.69
CA PRO A 290 -11.20 -1.32 -8.62
C PRO A 290 -10.90 -1.93 -7.23
N VAL A 291 -10.80 -3.25 -7.10
CA VAL A 291 -10.71 -3.96 -5.81
C VAL A 291 -9.52 -3.50 -4.98
N SER A 292 -8.36 -3.37 -5.59
CA SER A 292 -7.15 -2.89 -4.89
C SER A 292 -7.40 -1.54 -4.19
N MET A 293 -8.03 -0.58 -4.88
CA MET A 293 -8.31 0.74 -4.30
C MET A 293 -9.45 0.69 -3.28
N ILE A 294 -10.49 -0.10 -3.52
CA ILE A 294 -11.61 -0.32 -2.56
C ILE A 294 -11.09 -0.94 -1.27
N GLY A 295 -10.28 -2.01 -1.36
CA GLY A 295 -9.65 -2.66 -0.21
C GLY A 295 -8.70 -1.72 0.54
N SER A 296 -7.94 -0.88 -0.19
CA SER A 296 -7.08 0.14 0.43
C SER A 296 -7.89 1.15 1.26
N VAL A 297 -9.07 1.57 0.78
CA VAL A 297 -9.99 2.43 1.54
C VAL A 297 -10.56 1.68 2.75
N ALA A 298 -10.89 0.40 2.64
CA ALA A 298 -11.30 -0.42 3.78
C ALA A 298 -10.20 -0.49 4.85
N MET A 299 -8.93 -0.69 4.44
CA MET A 299 -7.78 -0.67 5.34
C MET A 299 -7.59 0.70 6.03
N LEU A 300 -7.84 1.81 5.33
CA LEU A 300 -7.80 3.15 5.92
C LEU A 300 -8.86 3.31 7.01
N LEU A 301 -10.07 2.79 6.79
CA LEU A 301 -11.14 2.80 7.79
C LEU A 301 -10.78 1.94 9.02
N ASP A 302 -10.20 0.76 8.83
CA ASP A 302 -9.72 -0.08 9.94
C ASP A 302 -8.62 0.62 10.75
N TRP A 303 -7.64 1.23 10.05
CA TRP A 303 -6.59 2.01 10.68
C TRP A 303 -7.15 3.17 11.53
N LEU A 304 -8.10 3.94 11.00
CA LEU A 304 -8.80 4.99 11.73
C LEU A 304 -9.61 4.43 12.90
N GLY A 305 -10.26 3.30 12.69
CA GLY A 305 -11.00 2.58 13.73
C GLY A 305 -10.12 2.15 14.90
N LYS A 306 -8.92 1.66 14.61
CA LYS A 306 -7.90 1.30 15.62
C LYS A 306 -7.37 2.53 16.33
N LYS A 307 -6.96 3.55 15.59
CA LYS A 307 -6.41 4.80 16.12
C LYS A 307 -7.37 5.53 17.05
N ASN A 308 -8.64 5.60 16.68
CA ASN A 308 -9.67 6.37 17.40
C ASN A 308 -10.54 5.51 18.33
N ASN A 309 -10.22 4.22 18.50
CA ASN A 309 -11.05 3.23 19.21
C ASN A 309 -12.52 3.21 18.73
N ASN A 310 -12.72 3.38 17.41
CA ASN A 310 -14.03 3.43 16.78
C ASN A 310 -14.38 2.07 16.16
N ASN A 311 -15.22 1.30 16.83
CA ASN A 311 -15.64 -0.02 16.37
C ASN A 311 -16.57 0.02 15.14
N GLU A 312 -17.26 1.14 14.88
CA GLU A 312 -18.11 1.26 13.68
C GLU A 312 -17.25 1.29 12.42
N LEU A 313 -16.15 2.06 12.42
CA LEU A 313 -15.22 2.10 11.27
C LEU A 313 -14.60 0.73 11.01
N LYS A 314 -14.27 -0.04 12.04
CA LYS A 314 -13.77 -1.43 11.88
C LYS A 314 -14.84 -2.35 11.27
N LYS A 315 -16.11 -2.22 11.69
CA LYS A 315 -17.22 -2.99 11.11
C LYS A 315 -17.46 -2.61 9.65
N ILE A 316 -17.37 -1.33 9.31
CA ILE A 316 -17.52 -0.86 7.91
C ILE A 316 -16.37 -1.41 7.06
N SER A 317 -15.15 -1.38 7.54
CA SER A 317 -13.99 -1.99 6.87
C SER A 317 -14.25 -3.47 6.58
N GLN A 318 -14.65 -4.24 7.59
CA GLN A 318 -14.94 -5.67 7.42
C GLN A 318 -16.12 -5.91 6.46
N MET A 319 -17.16 -5.09 6.50
CA MET A 319 -18.30 -5.19 5.58
C MET A 319 -17.88 -4.98 4.12
N ILE A 320 -16.97 -4.04 3.85
CA ILE A 320 -16.40 -3.82 2.51
C ILE A 320 -15.60 -5.06 2.07
N GLU A 321 -14.75 -5.62 2.95
CA GLU A 321 -13.99 -6.84 2.67
C GLU A 321 -14.90 -8.04 2.34
N ASP A 322 -15.95 -8.25 3.14
CA ASP A 322 -16.93 -9.31 2.92
C ASP A 322 -17.69 -9.11 1.59
N ALA A 323 -18.01 -7.86 1.24
CA ALA A 323 -18.67 -7.54 -0.03
C ALA A 323 -17.75 -7.79 -1.24
N ILE A 324 -16.45 -7.48 -1.13
CA ILE A 324 -15.46 -7.84 -2.16
C ILE A 324 -15.46 -9.37 -2.36
N ASP A 325 -15.32 -10.14 -1.28
CA ASP A 325 -15.27 -11.60 -1.34
C ASP A 325 -16.55 -12.20 -1.94
N LYS A 326 -17.73 -11.72 -1.52
CA LYS A 326 -19.03 -12.14 -2.10
C LYS A 326 -19.13 -11.82 -3.58
N THR A 327 -18.61 -10.67 -4.02
CA THR A 327 -18.68 -10.25 -5.43
C THR A 327 -17.74 -11.07 -6.30
N ILE A 328 -16.53 -11.36 -5.80
CA ILE A 328 -15.51 -12.09 -6.57
C ILE A 328 -15.81 -13.60 -6.66
N ILE A 329 -16.50 -14.20 -5.69
CA ILE A 329 -16.74 -15.64 -5.68
C ILE A 329 -17.52 -16.12 -6.93
N ASN A 330 -18.44 -15.28 -7.43
CA ASN A 330 -19.19 -15.59 -8.65
C ASN A 330 -18.42 -15.13 -9.90
N PRO A 331 -18.09 -16.02 -10.85
CA PRO A 331 -17.41 -15.66 -12.09
C PRO A 331 -18.11 -14.57 -12.92
N ASP A 332 -19.44 -14.54 -12.90
CA ASP A 332 -20.24 -13.59 -13.70
C ASP A 332 -20.18 -12.15 -13.15
N THR A 333 -19.70 -11.98 -11.92
CA THR A 333 -19.59 -10.66 -11.29
C THR A 333 -18.15 -10.17 -11.16
N ARG A 334 -17.20 -10.79 -11.85
CA ARG A 334 -15.78 -10.40 -11.87
C ARG A 334 -15.45 -9.44 -13.01
N THR A 335 -14.36 -8.71 -12.83
CA THR A 335 -13.68 -7.97 -13.89
C THR A 335 -12.89 -8.91 -14.82
N THR A 336 -12.46 -8.41 -15.97
CA THR A 336 -11.82 -9.23 -17.02
C THR A 336 -10.47 -9.80 -16.61
N ASP A 337 -9.69 -9.09 -15.81
CA ASP A 337 -8.38 -9.49 -15.30
C ASP A 337 -8.42 -10.72 -14.36
N ILE A 338 -9.55 -10.91 -13.69
CA ILE A 338 -9.80 -12.08 -12.80
C ILE A 338 -10.80 -13.07 -13.40
N GLY A 339 -10.92 -13.09 -14.72
CA GLY A 339 -11.67 -14.10 -15.46
C GLY A 339 -13.18 -13.86 -15.59
N GLY A 340 -13.64 -12.63 -15.36
CA GLY A 340 -15.02 -12.21 -15.56
C GLY A 340 -15.22 -11.38 -16.83
N LYS A 341 -16.31 -10.58 -16.85
CA LYS A 341 -16.70 -9.75 -18.01
C LYS A 341 -17.17 -8.36 -17.62
N LEU A 342 -17.30 -8.06 -16.32
CA LEU A 342 -17.84 -6.79 -15.88
C LEU A 342 -16.83 -5.65 -16.11
N SER A 343 -17.36 -4.52 -16.48
CA SER A 343 -16.65 -3.23 -16.45
C SER A 343 -16.43 -2.77 -15.01
N THR A 344 -15.55 -1.80 -14.81
CA THR A 344 -15.29 -1.16 -13.50
C THR A 344 -16.59 -0.71 -12.82
N THR A 345 -17.46 -0.02 -13.58
CA THR A 345 -18.75 0.48 -13.07
C THR A 345 -19.75 -0.61 -12.74
N GLU A 346 -19.85 -1.66 -13.55
CA GLU A 346 -20.75 -2.78 -13.28
C GLU A 346 -20.30 -3.57 -12.06
N PHE A 347 -19.00 -3.84 -11.95
CA PHE A 347 -18.41 -4.47 -10.77
C PHE A 347 -18.71 -3.66 -9.49
N THR A 348 -18.49 -2.35 -9.53
CA THR A 348 -18.74 -1.44 -8.39
C THR A 348 -20.21 -1.51 -7.94
N LYS A 349 -21.16 -1.50 -8.89
CA LYS A 349 -22.59 -1.65 -8.56
C LYS A 349 -22.90 -2.98 -7.90
N LYS A 350 -22.35 -4.09 -8.43
CA LYS A 350 -22.52 -5.42 -7.85
C LYS A 350 -21.93 -5.53 -6.44
N LEU A 351 -20.78 -4.89 -6.21
CA LEU A 351 -20.18 -4.85 -4.88
C LEU A 351 -21.07 -4.07 -3.89
N ILE A 352 -21.62 -2.93 -4.30
CA ILE A 352 -22.54 -2.14 -3.46
C ILE A 352 -23.83 -2.93 -3.14
N GLU A 353 -24.36 -3.73 -4.06
CA GLU A 353 -25.48 -4.63 -3.80
C GLU A 353 -25.16 -5.70 -2.73
N ASN A 354 -23.88 -6.05 -2.55
CA ASN A 354 -23.41 -7.06 -1.61
C ASN A 354 -22.99 -6.51 -0.23
N LEU A 355 -22.98 -5.17 -0.06
CA LEU A 355 -22.75 -4.52 1.24
C LEU A 355 -23.94 -4.82 2.25
#